data_c5cc638736c04dfddaa3e742a748499b
#
_entry.id   c5cc638736c04dfddaa3e742a748499b
#
_cell.length_a   1.000
_cell.length_b   1.000
_cell.length_c   1.000
_cell.angle_alpha   90.00
_cell.angle_beta   90.00
_cell.angle_gamma   90.00
#
_symmetry.space_group_name_H-M   'P 1'
#
loop_
_entity.id
_entity.type
_entity.pdbx_description
1 polymer ?
#
loop_
_entity_poly.entity_id
_entity_poly.type
_entity_poly.pdbx_seq_one_letter_code
_entity_poly.pdbx_strand_id
1 'polypeptide(L)'
;MLHIFQTTFLTYFNQQKLLALKQIPPENVSVKPNFVEPPETIVPYAARENQVVYIGRLDALKGIRLLLEAWVRYERSGGGMKLIICGTGPEEAWCREYLTREKLKQVELRGFVPNSAARALMGQSKALILPTQWYEGFPMTIVEAFSAATPVICSDLGNAGSLISDGVTGFKFPADSAEQLAQTLNRLQHAESVSEGALKTYQENFTAEANYRQLMAIYSKAMQKSGERKEQ
;
A
#
# COMPACT_ATOMS: atom_id res chain seq x y z
N MET A 1 8.25 36.02 -12.07
CA MET A 1 7.78 35.35 -10.82
C MET A 1 6.76 34.31 -11.21
N LEU A 2 7.01 33.01 -10.98
CA LEU A 2 6.04 31.95 -11.27
C LEU A 2 4.88 32.09 -10.30
N HIS A 3 3.67 32.41 -10.81
CA HIS A 3 2.46 32.45 -9.98
C HIS A 3 1.91 31.04 -9.83
N ILE A 4 2.26 30.35 -8.74
CA ILE A 4 1.67 29.05 -8.40
C ILE A 4 0.33 29.29 -7.72
N PHE A 5 -0.78 29.01 -8.42
CA PHE A 5 -2.13 29.15 -7.86
C PHE A 5 -2.52 27.98 -6.97
N GLN A 6 -2.08 26.77 -7.32
CA GLN A 6 -2.35 25.55 -6.58
C GLN A 6 -1.31 24.47 -6.90
N THR A 7 -0.78 23.82 -5.86
CA THR A 7 0.10 22.65 -5.96
C THR A 7 -0.62 21.44 -5.38
N THR A 8 -0.59 20.32 -6.09
CA THR A 8 -1.29 19.09 -5.68
C THR A 8 -0.33 17.95 -5.44
N PHE A 9 -0.49 17.24 -4.34
CA PHE A 9 0.27 16.06 -3.97
C PHE A 9 -0.62 14.82 -3.89
N LEU A 10 -0.01 13.65 -4.06
CA LEU A 10 -0.73 12.38 -3.96
C LEU A 10 -0.94 11.94 -2.50
N THR A 11 -0.11 12.44 -1.56
CA THR A 11 -0.16 12.04 -0.15
C THR A 11 0.03 13.23 0.79
N TYR A 12 -0.50 13.11 2.00
CA TYR A 12 -0.24 14.05 3.09
C TYR A 12 1.24 14.07 3.49
N PHE A 13 1.93 12.94 3.42
CA PHE A 13 3.36 12.89 3.72
C PHE A 13 4.18 13.82 2.83
N ASN A 14 3.95 13.78 1.50
CA ASN A 14 4.63 14.68 0.56
C ASN A 14 4.22 16.13 0.75
N GLN A 15 2.94 16.40 1.05
CA GLN A 15 2.47 17.74 1.39
C GLN A 15 3.23 18.30 2.59
N GLN A 16 3.33 17.55 3.69
CA GLN A 16 4.01 17.97 4.92
C GLN A 16 5.50 18.26 4.67
N LYS A 17 6.18 17.43 3.86
CA LYS A 17 7.57 17.65 3.47
C LYS A 17 7.78 18.97 2.75
N LEU A 18 6.87 19.33 1.81
CA LEU A 18 6.96 20.61 1.11
C LEU A 18 6.66 21.78 2.02
N LEU A 19 5.61 21.70 2.85
CA LEU A 19 5.24 22.76 3.77
C LEU A 19 6.36 23.07 4.77
N ALA A 20 7.13 22.07 5.17
CA ALA A 20 8.29 22.25 6.03
C ALA A 20 9.40 23.13 5.41
N LEU A 21 9.47 23.21 4.07
CA LEU A 21 10.41 24.10 3.36
C LEU A 21 9.98 25.57 3.36
N LYS A 22 8.73 25.89 3.77
CA LYS A 22 8.15 27.25 3.83
C LYS A 22 8.24 28.05 2.51
N GLN A 23 8.32 27.36 1.38
CA GLN A 23 8.43 27.98 0.05
C GLN A 23 7.10 28.25 -0.61
N ILE A 24 6.04 27.54 -0.20
CA ILE A 24 4.69 27.67 -0.75
C ILE A 24 3.71 27.88 0.41
N PRO A 25 2.78 28.87 0.31
CA PRO A 25 1.75 29.08 1.30
C PRO A 25 0.86 27.84 1.46
N PRO A 26 0.50 27.42 2.69
CA PRO A 26 -0.32 26.22 2.93
C PRO A 26 -1.66 26.23 2.17
N GLU A 27 -2.27 27.39 2.02
CA GLU A 27 -3.53 27.56 1.27
C GLU A 27 -3.39 27.28 -0.23
N ASN A 28 -2.17 27.22 -0.76
CA ASN A 28 -1.88 26.87 -2.15
C ASN A 28 -1.53 25.38 -2.35
N VAL A 29 -1.69 24.57 -1.31
CA VAL A 29 -1.34 23.16 -1.37
C VAL A 29 -2.58 22.32 -1.09
N SER A 30 -2.77 21.27 -1.88
CA SER A 30 -3.84 20.29 -1.72
C SER A 30 -3.31 18.86 -1.83
N VAL A 31 -4.00 17.93 -1.22
CA VAL A 31 -3.77 16.50 -1.41
C VAL A 31 -4.90 15.94 -2.25
N LYS A 32 -4.54 15.21 -3.30
CA LYS A 32 -5.48 14.50 -4.18
C LYS A 32 -4.84 13.16 -4.56
N PRO A 33 -5.18 12.08 -3.87
CA PRO A 33 -4.66 10.76 -4.17
C PRO A 33 -5.16 10.25 -5.52
N ASN A 34 -4.50 9.24 -6.05
CA ASN A 34 -5.00 8.46 -7.16
C ASN A 34 -6.16 7.57 -6.70
N PHE A 35 -6.92 7.05 -7.66
CA PHE A 35 -8.04 6.15 -7.42
C PHE A 35 -7.89 4.87 -8.27
N VAL A 36 -8.68 3.86 -7.93
CA VAL A 36 -8.84 2.63 -8.71
C VAL A 36 -10.32 2.26 -8.76
N GLU A 37 -10.73 1.52 -9.79
CA GLU A 37 -12.06 0.92 -9.83
C GLU A 37 -12.09 -0.28 -8.88
N PRO A 38 -13.22 -0.51 -8.16
CA PRO A 38 -13.35 -1.65 -7.28
C PRO A 38 -13.44 -2.96 -8.08
N PRO A 39 -13.17 -4.13 -7.48
CA PRO A 39 -13.52 -5.41 -8.10
C PRO A 39 -15.04 -5.57 -8.15
N GLU A 40 -15.55 -6.42 -9.06
CA GLU A 40 -16.97 -6.72 -9.18
C GLU A 40 -17.54 -7.35 -7.91
N THR A 41 -16.74 -8.15 -7.23
CA THR A 41 -17.15 -8.84 -5.99
C THR A 41 -16.03 -8.75 -4.95
N ILE A 42 -16.43 -8.59 -3.69
CA ILE A 42 -15.51 -8.59 -2.54
C ILE A 42 -15.72 -9.90 -1.77
N VAL A 43 -14.64 -10.67 -1.62
CA VAL A 43 -14.64 -11.91 -0.84
C VAL A 43 -14.64 -11.55 0.65
N PRO A 44 -15.61 -12.03 1.45
CA PRO A 44 -15.62 -11.84 2.90
C PRO A 44 -14.31 -12.34 3.53
N TYR A 45 -13.78 -11.62 4.53
CA TYR A 45 -12.50 -11.95 5.13
C TYR A 45 -12.40 -13.40 5.64
N ALA A 46 -13.46 -13.89 6.27
CA ALA A 46 -13.52 -15.26 6.79
C ALA A 46 -13.40 -16.33 5.68
N ALA A 47 -13.92 -16.05 4.48
CA ALA A 47 -13.90 -16.97 3.34
C ALA A 47 -12.61 -16.94 2.52
N ARG A 48 -11.66 -16.05 2.84
CA ARG A 48 -10.40 -15.94 2.10
C ARG A 48 -9.47 -17.11 2.39
N GLU A 49 -8.65 -17.41 1.39
CA GLU A 49 -7.56 -18.38 1.51
C GLU A 49 -6.61 -18.00 2.66
N ASN A 50 -6.10 -19.02 3.37
CA ASN A 50 -5.13 -18.80 4.44
C ASN A 50 -3.75 -18.49 3.86
N GLN A 51 -3.66 -17.35 3.18
CA GLN A 51 -2.48 -16.87 2.49
C GLN A 51 -2.34 -15.36 2.57
N VAL A 52 -1.13 -14.89 2.35
CA VAL A 52 -0.79 -13.49 2.12
C VAL A 52 -0.10 -13.35 0.77
N VAL A 53 -0.17 -12.18 0.18
CA VAL A 53 0.39 -11.94 -1.15
C VAL A 53 1.38 -10.79 -1.14
N TYR A 54 2.49 -10.96 -1.86
CA TYR A 54 3.39 -9.90 -2.28
C TYR A 54 3.22 -9.69 -3.80
N ILE A 55 3.00 -8.45 -4.21
CA ILE A 55 2.87 -8.09 -5.63
C ILE A 55 3.82 -6.93 -5.90
N GLY A 56 4.84 -7.18 -6.71
CA GLY A 56 5.82 -6.16 -7.05
C GLY A 56 7.10 -6.70 -7.67
N ARG A 57 7.96 -5.78 -8.09
CA ARG A 57 9.28 -6.12 -8.60
C ARG A 57 10.10 -6.81 -7.51
N LEU A 58 10.76 -7.92 -7.86
CA LEU A 58 11.69 -8.62 -6.97
C LEU A 58 13.03 -7.85 -6.91
N ASP A 59 13.08 -6.89 -6.01
CA ASP A 59 14.18 -5.95 -5.85
C ASP A 59 14.44 -5.73 -4.35
N ALA A 60 15.71 -5.53 -3.98
CA ALA A 60 16.11 -5.32 -2.60
C ALA A 60 15.40 -4.10 -1.97
N LEU A 61 15.22 -3.02 -2.74
CA LEU A 61 14.52 -1.81 -2.28
C LEU A 61 13.02 -2.04 -2.06
N LYS A 62 12.43 -3.06 -2.72
CA LYS A 62 11.04 -3.49 -2.48
C LYS A 62 10.91 -4.43 -1.29
N GLY A 63 12.03 -4.74 -0.62
CA GLY A 63 12.07 -5.47 0.64
C GLY A 63 11.86 -6.98 0.52
N ILE A 64 12.06 -7.56 -0.69
CA ILE A 64 11.83 -9.01 -0.88
C ILE A 64 12.75 -9.86 0.00
N ARG A 65 14.00 -9.41 0.26
CA ARG A 65 14.92 -10.10 1.14
C ARG A 65 14.42 -10.11 2.58
N LEU A 66 14.02 -8.95 3.09
CA LEU A 66 13.44 -8.80 4.43
C LEU A 66 12.18 -9.66 4.59
N LEU A 67 11.32 -9.72 3.56
CA LEU A 67 10.12 -10.55 3.59
C LEU A 67 10.47 -12.02 3.75
N LEU A 68 11.42 -12.54 2.98
CA LEU A 68 11.81 -13.95 3.09
C LEU A 68 12.51 -14.28 4.41
N GLU A 69 13.33 -13.36 4.96
CA GLU A 69 13.90 -13.50 6.29
C GLU A 69 12.81 -13.53 7.39
N ALA A 70 11.80 -12.69 7.28
CA ALA A 70 10.64 -12.70 8.17
C ALA A 70 9.85 -14.01 8.04
N TRP A 71 9.71 -14.51 6.80
CA TRP A 71 8.97 -15.73 6.54
C TRP A 71 9.64 -16.97 7.15
N VAL A 72 10.97 -17.05 7.13
CA VAL A 72 11.73 -18.09 7.87
C VAL A 72 11.37 -18.10 9.36
N ARG A 73 11.32 -16.90 9.97
CA ARG A 73 10.96 -16.78 11.40
C ARG A 73 9.52 -17.23 11.64
N TYR A 74 8.61 -16.79 10.76
CA TYR A 74 7.19 -17.09 10.83
C TYR A 74 6.92 -18.60 10.71
N GLU A 75 7.48 -19.31 9.69
CA GLU A 75 7.32 -20.75 9.56
C GLU A 75 7.94 -21.51 10.73
N ARG A 76 9.13 -21.11 11.20
CA ARG A 76 9.81 -21.75 12.33
C ARG A 76 9.07 -21.58 13.66
N SER A 77 8.25 -20.53 13.79
CA SER A 77 7.38 -20.32 14.95
C SER A 77 6.03 -21.04 14.86
N GLY A 78 5.82 -21.85 13.82
CA GLY A 78 4.57 -22.61 13.62
C GLY A 78 3.52 -21.86 12.79
N GLY A 79 3.90 -20.78 12.10
CA GLY A 79 3.01 -20.06 11.19
C GLY A 79 2.51 -20.95 10.03
N GLY A 80 1.20 -20.96 9.79
CA GLY A 80 0.55 -21.86 8.85
C GLY A 80 -0.02 -21.20 7.59
N MET A 81 0.19 -19.90 7.37
CA MET A 81 -0.23 -19.23 6.13
C MET A 81 0.74 -19.52 4.98
N LYS A 82 0.23 -19.39 3.75
CA LYS A 82 1.06 -19.39 2.55
C LYS A 82 1.47 -17.96 2.18
N LEU A 83 2.68 -17.81 1.64
CA LEU A 83 3.14 -16.58 1.00
C LEU A 83 3.17 -16.80 -0.51
N ILE A 84 2.37 -16.01 -1.21
CA ILE A 84 2.35 -15.98 -2.68
C ILE A 84 3.12 -14.74 -3.15
N ILE A 85 4.17 -14.94 -3.93
CA ILE A 85 5.02 -13.87 -4.46
C ILE A 85 4.78 -13.75 -5.95
N CYS A 86 4.23 -12.60 -6.38
CA CYS A 86 3.96 -12.26 -7.76
C CYS A 86 4.88 -11.12 -8.22
N GLY A 87 5.66 -11.39 -9.26
CA GLY A 87 6.57 -10.44 -9.86
C GLY A 87 7.87 -11.07 -10.31
N THR A 88 8.67 -10.29 -11.02
CA THR A 88 10.01 -10.65 -11.49
C THR A 88 10.98 -9.55 -11.12
N GLY A 89 12.28 -9.81 -11.19
CA GLY A 89 13.27 -8.79 -10.89
C GLY A 89 14.67 -9.34 -10.64
N PRO A 90 15.64 -8.46 -10.36
CA PRO A 90 17.04 -8.87 -10.19
C PRO A 90 17.26 -9.84 -9.02
N GLU A 91 16.36 -9.86 -8.03
CA GLU A 91 16.47 -10.73 -6.86
C GLU A 91 15.83 -12.13 -7.07
N GLU A 92 15.32 -12.47 -8.25
CA GLU A 92 14.60 -13.72 -8.47
C GLU A 92 15.49 -14.95 -8.24
N ALA A 93 16.72 -14.95 -8.75
CA ALA A 93 17.66 -16.05 -8.55
C ALA A 93 17.99 -16.23 -7.06
N TRP A 94 18.29 -15.12 -6.37
CA TRP A 94 18.53 -15.14 -4.94
C TRP A 94 17.32 -15.68 -4.15
N CYS A 95 16.11 -15.29 -4.50
CA CYS A 95 14.90 -15.80 -3.85
C CYS A 95 14.80 -17.32 -3.98
N ARG A 96 14.99 -17.88 -5.18
CA ARG A 96 14.94 -19.35 -5.40
C ARG A 96 15.98 -20.11 -4.59
N GLU A 97 17.22 -19.62 -4.57
CA GLU A 97 18.30 -20.19 -3.76
C GLU A 97 17.97 -20.12 -2.26
N TYR A 98 17.48 -18.96 -1.81
CA TYR A 98 17.12 -18.73 -0.41
C TYR A 98 16.00 -19.67 0.05
N LEU A 99 14.93 -19.84 -0.74
CA LEU A 99 13.84 -20.76 -0.44
C LEU A 99 14.33 -22.20 -0.28
N THR A 100 15.23 -22.63 -1.16
CA THR A 100 15.81 -23.98 -1.13
C THR A 100 16.71 -24.16 0.09
N ARG A 101 17.60 -23.20 0.36
CA ARG A 101 18.53 -23.22 1.49
C ARG A 101 17.81 -23.28 2.84
N GLU A 102 16.80 -22.43 3.02
CA GLU A 102 16.03 -22.32 4.26
C GLU A 102 14.93 -23.39 4.36
N LYS A 103 14.71 -24.17 3.29
CA LYS A 103 13.69 -25.23 3.19
C LYS A 103 12.27 -24.72 3.45
N LEU A 104 11.96 -23.51 2.97
CA LEU A 104 10.64 -22.91 3.11
C LEU A 104 9.60 -23.69 2.28
N LYS A 105 8.51 -24.11 2.93
CA LYS A 105 7.47 -24.96 2.33
C LYS A 105 6.20 -24.18 1.98
N GLN A 106 6.00 -23.04 2.62
CA GLN A 106 4.78 -22.25 2.49
C GLN A 106 4.98 -21.01 1.58
N VAL A 107 6.01 -21.00 0.72
CA VAL A 107 6.28 -19.89 -0.20
C VAL A 107 6.19 -20.35 -1.64
N GLU A 108 5.40 -19.64 -2.44
CA GLU A 108 5.23 -19.88 -3.87
C GLU A 108 5.68 -18.65 -4.68
N LEU A 109 6.66 -18.83 -5.58
CA LEU A 109 7.08 -17.81 -6.55
C LEU A 109 6.32 -18.03 -7.86
N ARG A 110 5.37 -17.14 -8.18
CA ARG A 110 4.55 -17.22 -9.41
C ARG A 110 5.15 -16.50 -10.62
N GLY A 111 6.21 -15.72 -10.42
CA GLY A 111 6.73 -14.87 -11.48
C GLY A 111 5.76 -13.75 -11.84
N PHE A 112 5.83 -13.27 -13.08
CA PHE A 112 4.91 -12.24 -13.58
C PHE A 112 3.46 -12.76 -13.65
N VAL A 113 2.54 -11.97 -13.13
CA VAL A 113 1.10 -12.19 -13.27
C VAL A 113 0.44 -10.92 -13.85
N PRO A 114 -0.55 -11.04 -14.75
CA PRO A 114 -1.32 -9.87 -15.22
C PRO A 114 -2.00 -9.14 -14.07
N ASN A 115 -2.21 -7.83 -14.22
CA ASN A 115 -2.79 -6.98 -13.16
C ASN A 115 -4.16 -7.51 -12.67
N SER A 116 -5.03 -7.96 -13.59
CA SER A 116 -6.34 -8.54 -13.22
C SER A 116 -6.20 -9.77 -12.33
N ALA A 117 -5.27 -10.68 -12.64
CA ALA A 117 -5.00 -11.86 -11.84
C ALA A 117 -4.35 -11.50 -10.48
N ALA A 118 -3.46 -10.51 -10.46
CA ALA A 118 -2.86 -9.99 -9.24
C ALA A 118 -3.92 -9.40 -8.29
N ARG A 119 -4.85 -8.61 -8.83
CA ARG A 119 -5.97 -8.04 -8.06
C ARG A 119 -6.93 -9.11 -7.54
N ALA A 120 -7.26 -10.12 -8.36
CA ALA A 120 -8.08 -11.24 -7.93
C ALA A 120 -7.42 -12.00 -6.77
N LEU A 121 -6.13 -12.31 -6.91
CA LEU A 121 -5.34 -12.98 -5.87
C LEU A 121 -5.28 -12.14 -4.58
N MET A 122 -5.12 -10.83 -4.69
CA MET A 122 -5.14 -9.90 -3.56
C MET A 122 -6.48 -9.99 -2.80
N GLY A 123 -7.62 -9.96 -3.52
CA GLY A 123 -8.95 -10.08 -2.91
C GLY A 123 -9.22 -11.44 -2.26
N GLN A 124 -8.53 -12.51 -2.67
CA GLN A 124 -8.62 -13.84 -2.09
C GLN A 124 -7.67 -14.07 -0.91
N SER A 125 -6.75 -13.14 -0.65
CA SER A 125 -5.72 -13.27 0.39
C SER A 125 -6.11 -12.56 1.68
N LYS A 126 -5.57 -13.00 2.82
CA LYS A 126 -5.79 -12.37 4.13
C LYS A 126 -5.13 -10.99 4.22
N ALA A 127 -4.01 -10.77 3.52
CA ALA A 127 -3.36 -9.46 3.43
C ALA A 127 -2.46 -9.34 2.20
N LEU A 128 -2.24 -8.10 1.77
CA LEU A 128 -1.10 -7.70 0.95
C LEU A 128 0.09 -7.36 1.87
N ILE A 129 1.30 -7.82 1.51
CA ILE A 129 2.53 -7.40 2.21
C ILE A 129 3.32 -6.46 1.30
N LEU A 130 3.66 -5.28 1.82
CA LEU A 130 4.46 -4.26 1.15
C LEU A 130 5.67 -3.88 2.02
N PRO A 131 6.75 -4.69 2.04
CA PRO A 131 7.87 -4.54 2.95
C PRO A 131 8.93 -3.57 2.40
N THR A 132 8.49 -2.49 1.76
CA THR A 132 9.38 -1.57 1.03
C THR A 132 10.45 -0.97 1.92
N GLN A 133 11.68 -0.86 1.39
CA GLN A 133 12.85 -0.24 2.00
C GLN A 133 13.14 1.14 1.38
N TRP A 134 12.22 1.62 0.54
CA TRP A 134 12.34 2.84 -0.22
C TRP A 134 11.12 3.77 -0.01
N TYR A 135 11.33 5.06 -0.17
CA TYR A 135 10.25 6.04 -0.19
C TYR A 135 9.44 5.90 -1.49
N GLU A 136 8.31 5.23 -1.41
CA GLU A 136 7.36 5.13 -2.53
C GLU A 136 6.78 6.51 -2.88
N GLY A 137 6.48 6.73 -4.16
CA GLY A 137 5.77 7.95 -4.59
C GLY A 137 4.30 7.94 -4.13
N PHE A 138 3.53 6.99 -4.66
CA PHE A 138 2.18 6.65 -4.22
C PHE A 138 1.95 5.17 -4.55
N PRO A 139 1.99 4.27 -3.56
CA PRO A 139 1.88 2.83 -3.81
C PRO A 139 0.45 2.44 -4.16
N MET A 140 0.15 2.37 -5.48
CA MET A 140 -1.17 2.01 -6.01
C MET A 140 -1.67 0.67 -5.48
N THR A 141 -0.76 -0.28 -5.22
CA THR A 141 -1.10 -1.59 -4.67
C THR A 141 -1.81 -1.52 -3.31
N ILE A 142 -1.56 -0.48 -2.49
CA ILE A 142 -2.31 -0.24 -1.24
C ILE A 142 -3.76 0.10 -1.56
N VAL A 143 -4.00 1.00 -2.50
CA VAL A 143 -5.35 1.41 -2.89
C VAL A 143 -6.11 0.27 -3.56
N GLU A 144 -5.41 -0.52 -4.39
CA GLU A 144 -5.94 -1.75 -4.99
C GLU A 144 -6.33 -2.77 -3.91
N ALA A 145 -5.50 -2.96 -2.87
CA ALA A 145 -5.82 -3.83 -1.75
C ALA A 145 -7.06 -3.33 -0.98
N PHE A 146 -7.11 -2.04 -0.66
CA PHE A 146 -8.25 -1.45 0.04
C PHE A 146 -9.55 -1.58 -0.76
N SER A 147 -9.51 -1.43 -2.09
CA SER A 147 -10.68 -1.61 -2.95
C SER A 147 -11.27 -3.02 -2.89
N ALA A 148 -10.44 -4.02 -2.59
CA ALA A 148 -10.83 -5.42 -2.40
C ALA A 148 -11.06 -5.77 -0.92
N ALA A 149 -11.14 -4.77 -0.02
CA ALA A 149 -11.21 -4.97 1.42
C ALA A 149 -10.02 -5.78 1.98
N THR A 150 -8.85 -5.72 1.36
CA THR A 150 -7.68 -6.50 1.77
C THR A 150 -6.78 -5.66 2.67
N PRO A 151 -6.58 -6.07 3.93
CA PRO A 151 -5.64 -5.43 4.83
C PRO A 151 -4.22 -5.38 4.25
N VAL A 152 -3.45 -4.37 4.60
CA VAL A 152 -2.06 -4.24 4.15
C VAL A 152 -1.11 -4.30 5.33
N ILE A 153 -0.11 -5.17 5.26
CA ILE A 153 1.04 -5.13 6.16
C ILE A 153 2.16 -4.38 5.43
N CYS A 154 2.60 -3.24 5.94
CA CYS A 154 3.64 -2.47 5.29
C CYS A 154 4.71 -1.95 6.26
N SER A 155 5.87 -1.63 5.68
CA SER A 155 6.91 -0.88 6.39
C SER A 155 6.38 0.48 6.81
N ASP A 156 6.64 0.89 8.07
CA ASP A 156 6.33 2.25 8.54
C ASP A 156 7.34 3.25 7.97
N LEU A 157 7.26 3.44 6.64
CA LEU A 157 8.20 4.27 5.89
C LEU A 157 7.47 5.14 4.87
N GLY A 158 7.69 6.45 4.95
CA GLY A 158 7.29 7.43 3.94
C GLY A 158 5.80 7.36 3.57
N ASN A 159 5.53 7.40 2.28
CA ASN A 159 4.14 7.38 1.79
C ASN A 159 3.42 6.05 2.05
N ALA A 160 4.13 4.92 2.00
CA ALA A 160 3.51 3.62 2.28
C ALA A 160 3.00 3.57 3.73
N GLY A 161 3.85 3.88 4.71
CA GLY A 161 3.46 3.92 6.13
C GLY A 161 2.38 4.97 6.42
N SER A 162 2.41 6.12 5.73
CA SER A 162 1.42 7.20 5.93
C SER A 162 0.01 6.85 5.45
N LEU A 163 -0.14 5.93 4.50
CA LEU A 163 -1.44 5.48 3.99
C LEU A 163 -2.10 4.44 4.91
N ILE A 164 -1.35 3.82 5.82
CA ILE A 164 -1.86 2.79 6.70
C ILE A 164 -2.15 3.37 8.10
N SER A 165 -3.39 3.22 8.54
CA SER A 165 -3.78 3.39 9.95
C SER A 165 -3.64 2.04 10.64
N ASP A 166 -2.64 1.92 11.54
CA ASP A 166 -2.33 0.65 12.21
C ASP A 166 -3.52 0.12 13.01
N GLY A 167 -3.87 -1.14 12.78
CA GLY A 167 -5.04 -1.80 13.39
C GLY A 167 -6.39 -1.39 12.80
N VAL A 168 -6.44 -0.47 11.81
CA VAL A 168 -7.69 0.01 11.18
C VAL A 168 -7.76 -0.37 9.71
N THR A 169 -6.71 -0.09 8.92
CA THR A 169 -6.68 -0.41 7.49
C THR A 169 -5.61 -1.45 7.14
N GLY A 170 -4.80 -1.81 8.10
CA GLY A 170 -3.68 -2.72 7.96
C GLY A 170 -2.81 -2.68 9.21
N PHE A 171 -1.58 -3.16 9.06
CA PHE A 171 -0.62 -3.20 10.14
C PHE A 171 0.73 -2.65 9.67
N LYS A 172 1.43 -1.97 10.57
CA LYS A 172 2.75 -1.41 10.30
C LYS A 172 3.83 -2.13 11.08
N PHE A 173 5.02 -2.18 10.50
CA PHE A 173 6.21 -2.68 11.17
C PHE A 173 7.42 -1.79 10.83
N PRO A 174 8.46 -1.73 11.68
CA PRO A 174 9.70 -1.02 11.39
C PRO A 174 10.38 -1.56 10.13
N ALA A 175 10.75 -0.69 9.19
CA ALA A 175 11.19 -1.05 7.83
C ALA A 175 12.42 -1.98 7.78
N ASP A 176 13.23 -2.01 8.82
CA ASP A 176 14.46 -2.80 8.94
C ASP A 176 14.30 -4.08 9.79
N SER A 177 13.07 -4.42 10.21
CA SER A 177 12.83 -5.49 11.16
C SER A 177 12.06 -6.69 10.59
N ALA A 178 12.79 -7.71 10.14
CA ALA A 178 12.20 -9.00 9.76
C ALA A 178 11.48 -9.69 10.93
N GLU A 179 11.95 -9.48 12.17
CA GLU A 179 11.32 -10.03 13.36
C GLU A 179 9.93 -9.41 13.59
N GLN A 180 9.83 -8.08 13.54
CA GLN A 180 8.56 -7.38 13.72
C GLN A 180 7.57 -7.70 12.59
N LEU A 181 8.04 -7.85 11.35
CA LEU A 181 7.19 -8.33 10.25
C LEU A 181 6.64 -9.72 10.55
N ALA A 182 7.48 -10.67 11.00
CA ALA A 182 7.04 -12.01 11.35
C ALA A 182 5.99 -12.01 12.50
N GLN A 183 6.20 -11.17 13.52
CA GLN A 183 5.23 -11.00 14.62
C GLN A 183 3.92 -10.38 14.12
N THR A 184 3.99 -9.41 13.20
CA THR A 184 2.82 -8.73 12.64
C THR A 184 1.91 -9.67 11.86
N LEU A 185 2.45 -10.73 11.22
CA LEU A 185 1.65 -11.73 10.52
C LEU A 185 0.64 -12.43 11.45
N ASN A 186 0.94 -12.60 12.73
CA ASN A 186 0.04 -13.22 13.70
C ASN A 186 -1.21 -12.36 13.99
N ARG A 187 -1.15 -11.05 13.73
CA ARG A 187 -2.29 -10.12 13.90
C ARG A 187 -3.41 -10.37 12.88
N LEU A 188 -3.13 -11.09 11.79
CA LEU A 188 -4.11 -11.41 10.75
C LEU A 188 -5.17 -12.44 11.18
N GLN A 189 -4.99 -13.14 12.30
CA GLN A 189 -5.95 -14.16 12.77
C GLN A 189 -7.33 -13.56 13.07
N HIS A 190 -7.40 -12.27 13.44
CA HIS A 190 -8.63 -11.56 13.82
C HIS A 190 -8.67 -10.17 13.15
N ALA A 191 -8.53 -10.13 11.82
CA ALA A 191 -8.43 -8.88 11.08
C ALA A 191 -9.71 -8.55 10.26
N GLU A 192 -10.87 -9.10 10.63
CA GLU A 192 -12.16 -8.79 9.99
C GLU A 192 -12.47 -7.29 10.03
N SER A 193 -12.35 -6.67 11.20
CA SER A 193 -12.58 -5.23 11.37
C SER A 193 -11.58 -4.38 10.59
N VAL A 194 -10.34 -4.87 10.45
CA VAL A 194 -9.29 -4.19 9.65
C VAL A 194 -9.61 -4.29 8.16
N SER A 195 -10.16 -5.42 7.71
CA SER A 195 -10.66 -5.60 6.35
C SER A 195 -11.80 -4.62 6.03
N GLU A 196 -12.75 -4.46 6.94
CA GLU A 196 -13.84 -3.49 6.83
C GLU A 196 -13.33 -2.04 6.83
N GLY A 197 -12.37 -1.73 7.70
CA GLY A 197 -11.71 -0.42 7.76
C GLY A 197 -10.97 -0.05 6.49
N ALA A 198 -10.30 -1.02 5.86
CA ALA A 198 -9.64 -0.85 4.56
C ALA A 198 -10.65 -0.49 3.48
N LEU A 199 -11.76 -1.24 3.38
CA LEU A 199 -12.83 -0.98 2.40
C LEU A 199 -13.47 0.39 2.63
N LYS A 200 -13.80 0.73 3.87
CA LYS A 200 -14.39 2.02 4.22
C LYS A 200 -13.49 3.16 3.78
N THR A 201 -12.19 3.05 4.07
CA THR A 201 -11.18 4.06 3.68
C THR A 201 -11.11 4.21 2.16
N TYR A 202 -11.18 3.11 1.40
CA TYR A 202 -11.26 3.14 -0.05
C TYR A 202 -12.51 3.89 -0.53
N GLN A 203 -13.68 3.55 -0.01
CA GLN A 203 -14.96 4.15 -0.39
C GLN A 203 -15.01 5.67 -0.15
N GLU A 204 -14.41 6.12 0.95
CA GLU A 204 -14.37 7.53 1.31
C GLU A 204 -13.38 8.35 0.47
N ASN A 205 -12.24 7.76 0.07
CA ASN A 205 -11.10 8.54 -0.41
C ASN A 205 -10.57 8.17 -1.80
N PHE A 206 -10.79 6.93 -2.27
CA PHE A 206 -10.05 6.38 -3.41
C PHE A 206 -10.95 5.86 -4.55
N THR A 207 -12.24 6.18 -4.53
CA THR A 207 -13.16 5.92 -5.65
C THR A 207 -13.03 7.00 -6.72
N ALA A 208 -13.46 6.70 -7.96
CA ALA A 208 -13.51 7.67 -9.05
C ALA A 208 -14.32 8.92 -8.66
N GLU A 209 -15.46 8.71 -8.00
CA GLU A 209 -16.34 9.82 -7.55
C GLU A 209 -15.68 10.69 -6.47
N ALA A 210 -15.05 10.09 -5.45
CA ALA A 210 -14.30 10.83 -4.43
C ALA A 210 -13.16 11.64 -5.05
N ASN A 211 -12.43 11.03 -5.99
CA ASN A 211 -11.36 11.67 -6.73
C ASN A 211 -11.85 12.86 -7.57
N TYR A 212 -12.98 12.70 -8.27
CA TYR A 212 -13.59 13.77 -9.06
C TYR A 212 -14.04 14.95 -8.18
N ARG A 213 -14.72 14.67 -7.06
CA ARG A 213 -15.13 15.74 -6.10
C ARG A 213 -13.92 16.52 -5.60
N GLN A 214 -12.84 15.85 -5.23
CA GLN A 214 -11.61 16.48 -4.77
C GLN A 214 -10.98 17.34 -5.88
N LEU A 215 -10.95 16.85 -7.12
CA LEU A 215 -10.43 17.60 -8.26
C LEU A 215 -11.22 18.88 -8.51
N MET A 216 -12.54 18.78 -8.51
CA MET A 216 -13.41 19.94 -8.72
C MET A 216 -13.29 20.99 -7.59
N ALA A 217 -13.12 20.55 -6.36
CA ALA A 217 -12.85 21.45 -5.24
C ALA A 217 -11.52 22.21 -5.40
N ILE A 218 -10.48 21.54 -5.89
CA ILE A 218 -9.17 22.15 -6.19
C ILE A 218 -9.32 23.19 -7.31
N TYR A 219 -10.04 22.88 -8.40
CA TYR A 219 -10.28 23.81 -9.48
C TYR A 219 -11.07 25.04 -9.03
N SER A 220 -12.15 24.84 -8.26
CA SER A 220 -12.95 25.95 -7.72
C SER A 220 -12.10 26.89 -6.88
N LYS A 221 -11.24 26.32 -6.00
CA LYS A 221 -10.33 27.11 -5.17
C LYS A 221 -9.30 27.90 -6.01
N ALA A 222 -8.77 27.29 -7.06
CA ALA A 222 -7.82 27.95 -7.97
C ALA A 222 -8.49 29.11 -8.75
N MET A 223 -9.73 28.91 -9.23
CA MET A 223 -10.49 29.93 -9.96
C MET A 223 -10.84 31.13 -9.06
N GLN A 224 -11.29 30.90 -7.83
CA GLN A 224 -11.58 31.99 -6.87
C GLN A 224 -10.35 32.86 -6.66
N LYS A 225 -9.19 32.28 -6.39
CA LYS A 225 -7.94 33.05 -6.23
C LYS A 225 -7.51 33.82 -7.47
N SER A 226 -7.83 33.30 -8.66
CA SER A 226 -7.57 34.02 -9.92
C SER A 226 -8.51 35.21 -10.12
N GLY A 227 -9.78 35.12 -9.68
CA GLY A 227 -10.77 36.21 -9.73
C GLY A 227 -10.40 37.39 -8.81
N GLU A 228 -10.09 37.07 -7.54
CA GLU A 228 -9.70 38.07 -6.52
C GLU A 228 -8.47 38.90 -6.91
N ARG A 229 -7.57 38.38 -7.74
CA ARG A 229 -6.38 39.11 -8.23
C ARG A 229 -6.64 40.00 -9.45
N LYS A 230 -7.76 39.82 -10.16
CA LYS A 230 -8.13 40.69 -11.29
C LYS A 230 -8.85 41.95 -10.83
N GLU A 231 -9.31 41.98 -9.59
CA GLU A 231 -10.02 43.10 -8.97
C GLU A 231 -9.09 44.00 -8.12
N GLN A 232 -7.81 43.66 -7.98
CA GLN A 232 -6.75 44.45 -7.35
C GLN A 232 -5.77 45.01 -8.42
#